data_79eac1b96d0f17016690b0719d733a7c
#
_entry.id   79eac1b96d0f17016690b0719d733a7c
#
_cell.length_a   1.000
_cell.length_b   1.000
_cell.length_c   1.000
_cell.angle_alpha   90.00
_cell.angle_beta   90.00
_cell.angle_gamma   90.00
#
_symmetry.space_group_name_H-M   'P 1'
#
loop_
_entity.id
_entity.type
_entity.pdbx_description
1 polymer ?
#
loop_
_entity_poly.entity_id
_entity_poly.type
_entity_poly.pdbx_seq_one_letter_code
_entity_poly.pdbx_strand_id
1 'polypeptide(L)'
;MPIDIEFWGKASHAAAAPEKGINALDALIQTYNSINALRQHLSDDVRIHGIIVNGGQAPNTVPDYAAAKFYLRAAAADTLKDVYAKVERIVEASAMAMGAKGSMKPYQNWVENMVP
;
A
#
# COMPACT_ATOMS: atom_id res chain seq x y z
N MET A 1 4.09 5.68 13.16
CA MET A 1 3.86 6.53 11.96
C MET A 1 2.66 6.01 11.20
N PRO A 2 1.56 6.72 11.23
CA PRO A 2 0.41 6.36 10.38
C PRO A 2 0.63 6.80 8.94
N ILE A 3 0.27 5.93 8.00
CA ILE A 3 0.40 6.21 6.57
C ILE A 3 -0.87 5.83 5.84
N ASP A 4 -1.16 6.56 4.76
CA ASP A 4 -2.22 6.24 3.81
C ASP A 4 -1.60 5.67 2.55
N ILE A 5 -2.15 4.55 2.08
CA ILE A 5 -1.78 3.95 0.80
C ILE A 5 -3.03 3.91 -0.08
N GLU A 6 -2.89 4.42 -1.30
CA GLU A 6 -3.98 4.46 -2.26
C GLU A 6 -3.51 3.97 -3.61
N PHE A 7 -4.40 3.30 -4.32
CA PHE A 7 -4.18 2.87 -5.70
C PHE A 7 -5.35 3.29 -6.57
N TRP A 8 -5.05 3.71 -7.79
CA TRP A 8 -6.01 4.06 -8.81
C TRP A 8 -5.78 3.20 -10.03
N GLY A 9 -6.84 2.58 -10.49
CA GLY A 9 -6.83 1.73 -11.66
C GLY A 9 -7.88 2.18 -12.67
N LYS A 10 -8.51 1.20 -13.31
CA LYS A 10 -9.54 1.47 -14.33
C LYS A 10 -10.63 0.43 -14.19
N ALA A 11 -11.85 0.90 -13.99
CA ALA A 11 -13.01 0.01 -13.89
C ALA A 11 -13.32 -0.64 -15.22
N SER A 12 -13.78 -1.88 -15.17
CA SER A 12 -14.42 -2.57 -16.29
C SER A 12 -15.35 -3.62 -15.73
N HIS A 13 -16.34 -4.04 -16.55
CA HIS A 13 -17.22 -5.13 -16.17
C HIS A 13 -16.44 -6.45 -16.24
N ALA A 14 -16.31 -7.14 -15.11
CA ALA A 14 -15.45 -8.32 -15.00
C ALA A 14 -15.84 -9.46 -15.95
N ALA A 15 -17.15 -9.63 -16.21
CA ALA A 15 -17.62 -10.69 -17.09
C ALA A 15 -17.55 -10.31 -18.57
N ALA A 16 -17.64 -9.02 -18.92
CA ALA A 16 -17.72 -8.57 -20.30
C ALA A 16 -16.36 -8.20 -20.91
N ALA A 17 -15.52 -7.48 -20.17
CA ALA A 17 -14.24 -6.99 -20.69
C ALA A 17 -13.19 -6.81 -19.57
N PRO A 18 -12.86 -7.88 -18.82
CA PRO A 18 -11.91 -7.75 -17.70
C PRO A 18 -10.52 -7.30 -18.18
N GLU A 19 -10.12 -7.66 -19.39
CA GLU A 19 -8.81 -7.29 -19.96
C GLU A 19 -8.63 -5.79 -20.17
N LYS A 20 -9.72 -5.02 -20.16
CA LYS A 20 -9.68 -3.57 -20.31
C LYS A 20 -9.59 -2.84 -18.97
N GLY A 21 -9.73 -3.57 -17.87
CA GLY A 21 -9.64 -3.00 -16.53
C GLY A 21 -8.23 -3.04 -15.99
N ILE A 22 -8.01 -2.21 -14.97
CA ILE A 22 -6.79 -2.21 -14.15
C ILE A 22 -7.27 -2.31 -12.70
N ASN A 23 -6.94 -3.41 -12.04
CA ASN A 23 -7.47 -3.72 -10.73
C ASN A 23 -6.65 -3.06 -9.63
N ALA A 24 -7.17 -1.98 -9.05
CA ALA A 24 -6.51 -1.27 -7.97
C ALA A 24 -6.43 -2.11 -6.69
N LEU A 25 -7.42 -2.95 -6.43
CA LEU A 25 -7.40 -3.83 -5.27
C LEU A 25 -6.28 -4.87 -5.37
N ASP A 26 -6.04 -5.41 -6.56
CA ASP A 26 -4.94 -6.36 -6.75
C ASP A 26 -3.58 -5.70 -6.48
N ALA A 27 -3.40 -4.43 -6.84
CA ALA A 27 -2.20 -3.69 -6.48
C ALA A 27 -2.06 -3.61 -4.95
N LEU A 28 -3.15 -3.38 -4.23
CA LEU A 28 -3.14 -3.34 -2.76
C LEU A 28 -2.84 -4.72 -2.17
N ILE A 29 -3.40 -5.78 -2.75
CA ILE A 29 -3.13 -7.16 -2.31
C ILE A 29 -1.65 -7.50 -2.49
N GLN A 30 -1.06 -7.13 -3.63
CA GLN A 30 0.38 -7.33 -3.85
C GLN A 30 1.21 -6.56 -2.83
N THR A 31 0.78 -5.37 -2.45
CA THR A 31 1.42 -4.58 -1.41
C THR A 31 1.41 -5.32 -0.08
N TYR A 32 0.28 -5.89 0.33
CA TYR A 32 0.18 -6.70 1.54
C TYR A 32 1.11 -7.90 1.49
N ASN A 33 1.12 -8.63 0.39
CA ASN A 33 1.97 -9.81 0.23
C ASN A 33 3.45 -9.45 0.32
N SER A 34 3.85 -8.36 -0.31
CA SER A 34 5.24 -7.91 -0.30
C SER A 34 5.67 -7.40 1.08
N ILE A 35 4.79 -6.70 1.80
CA ILE A 35 5.05 -6.29 3.18
C ILE A 35 5.24 -7.54 4.06
N ASN A 36 4.39 -8.55 3.89
CA ASN A 36 4.53 -9.79 4.66
C ASN A 36 5.85 -10.49 4.37
N ALA A 37 6.31 -10.48 3.13
CA ALA A 37 7.61 -11.03 2.75
C ALA A 37 8.76 -10.20 3.35
N LEU A 38 8.60 -8.90 3.46
CA LEU A 38 9.61 -8.01 4.03
C LEU A 38 9.82 -8.25 5.52
N ARG A 39 8.80 -8.67 6.27
CA ARG A 39 8.85 -8.77 7.74
C ARG A 39 10.01 -9.59 8.24
N GLN A 40 10.39 -10.67 7.56
CA GLN A 40 11.49 -11.54 7.98
C GLN A 40 12.85 -10.85 7.88
N HIS A 41 12.94 -9.73 7.19
CA HIS A 41 14.17 -8.97 6.98
C HIS A 41 14.22 -7.67 7.79
N LEU A 42 13.31 -7.53 8.75
CA LEU A 42 13.24 -6.37 9.63
C LEU A 42 13.65 -6.76 11.04
N SER A 43 14.19 -5.80 11.80
CA SER A 43 14.53 -6.05 13.20
C SER A 43 13.28 -6.33 14.04
N ASP A 44 13.45 -7.02 15.17
CA ASP A 44 12.33 -7.53 15.97
C ASP A 44 11.44 -6.43 16.56
N ASP A 45 11.96 -5.21 16.70
CA ASP A 45 11.21 -4.09 17.24
C ASP A 45 10.28 -3.43 16.22
N VAL A 46 10.42 -3.77 14.93
CA VAL A 46 9.57 -3.18 13.89
C VAL A 46 8.20 -3.84 13.91
N ARG A 47 7.16 -3.01 13.80
CA ARG A 47 5.77 -3.46 13.66
C ARG A 47 5.13 -2.74 12.49
N ILE A 48 4.42 -3.49 11.68
CA ILE A 48 3.65 -2.97 10.54
C ILE A 48 2.26 -3.57 10.63
N HIS A 49 1.26 -2.70 10.81
CA HIS A 49 -0.14 -3.09 10.89
C HIS A 49 -0.91 -2.33 9.83
N GLY A 50 -1.92 -2.94 9.25
CA GLY A 50 -2.74 -2.26 8.26
C GLY A 50 -4.14 -2.83 8.14
N ILE A 51 -5.03 -1.99 7.65
CA ILE A 51 -6.39 -2.38 7.30
C ILE A 51 -6.72 -1.85 5.91
N ILE A 52 -7.56 -2.59 5.19
CA ILE A 52 -8.13 -2.11 3.94
C ILE A 52 -9.35 -1.27 4.28
N VAL A 53 -9.36 0.00 3.82
CA VAL A 53 -10.48 0.90 4.07
C VAL A 53 -11.40 1.02 2.85
N ASN A 54 -10.90 0.68 1.65
CA ASN A 54 -11.71 0.59 0.44
C ASN A 54 -11.13 -0.49 -0.46
N GLY A 55 -11.93 -1.50 -0.78
CA GLY A 55 -11.53 -2.63 -1.61
C GLY A 55 -12.37 -2.76 -2.88
N GLY A 56 -13.11 -1.73 -3.27
CA GLY A 56 -13.98 -1.75 -4.42
C GLY A 56 -15.43 -1.57 -4.06
N GLN A 57 -16.31 -1.65 -5.06
CA GLN A 57 -17.73 -1.39 -4.89
C GLN A 57 -18.60 -2.63 -5.05
N ALA A 58 -18.30 -3.47 -6.04
CA ALA A 58 -19.09 -4.66 -6.34
C ALA A 58 -18.19 -5.77 -6.88
N PRO A 59 -18.55 -7.06 -6.63
CA PRO A 59 -17.69 -8.18 -7.03
C PRO A 59 -17.63 -8.37 -8.55
N ASN A 60 -18.57 -7.83 -9.30
CA ASN A 60 -18.62 -7.95 -10.76
C ASN A 60 -18.00 -6.77 -11.50
N THR A 61 -17.39 -5.84 -10.77
CA THR A 61 -16.71 -4.67 -11.35
C THR A 61 -15.28 -4.64 -10.91
N VAL A 62 -14.34 -4.51 -11.84
CA VAL A 62 -12.92 -4.37 -11.53
C VAL A 62 -12.74 -3.08 -10.71
N PRO A 63 -12.16 -3.16 -9.49
CA PRO A 63 -11.97 -1.98 -8.66
C PRO A 63 -11.02 -0.95 -9.29
N ASP A 64 -11.49 0.28 -9.44
CA ASP A 64 -10.70 1.38 -9.97
C ASP A 64 -10.02 2.21 -8.88
N TYR A 65 -10.32 1.92 -7.63
CA TYR A 65 -9.74 2.58 -6.46
C TYR A 65 -9.66 1.61 -5.30
N ALA A 66 -8.55 1.63 -4.61
CA ALA A 66 -8.38 0.87 -3.38
C ALA A 66 -7.52 1.67 -2.41
N ALA A 67 -7.81 1.56 -1.14
CA ALA A 67 -7.11 2.30 -0.10
C ALA A 67 -6.90 1.46 1.14
N ALA A 68 -5.79 1.71 1.81
CA ALA A 68 -5.44 1.10 3.08
C ALA A 68 -4.83 2.13 4.00
N LYS A 69 -4.92 1.86 5.29
CA LYS A 69 -4.23 2.63 6.32
C LYS A 69 -3.29 1.69 7.05
N PHE A 70 -2.03 2.09 7.16
CA PHE A 70 -1.01 1.32 7.86
C PHE A 70 -0.42 2.13 8.99
N TYR A 71 0.11 1.42 9.97
CA TYR A 71 0.88 2.01 11.05
C TYR A 71 2.26 1.35 11.06
N LEU A 72 3.30 2.16 10.94
CA LEU A 72 4.69 1.72 11.00
C LEU A 72 5.27 2.12 12.34
N ARG A 73 5.94 1.19 13.01
CA ARG A 73 6.53 1.43 14.32
C ARG A 73 7.93 0.81 14.39
N ALA A 74 8.86 1.58 14.96
CA ALA A 74 10.21 1.11 15.26
C ALA A 74 10.75 1.87 16.48
N ALA A 75 11.72 1.30 17.19
CA ALA A 75 12.28 1.90 18.39
C ALA A 75 13.12 3.14 18.05
N ALA A 76 13.83 3.13 16.90
CA ALA A 76 14.68 4.23 16.48
C ALA A 76 14.13 4.92 15.25
N ALA A 77 14.29 6.26 15.21
CA ALA A 77 13.82 7.08 14.08
C ALA A 77 14.48 6.68 12.76
N ASP A 78 15.76 6.35 12.76
CA ASP A 78 16.47 5.93 11.55
C ASP A 78 15.93 4.62 11.01
N THR A 79 15.60 3.66 11.89
CA THR A 79 14.98 2.40 11.50
C THR A 79 13.61 2.65 10.88
N LEU A 80 12.83 3.55 11.47
CA LEU A 80 11.49 3.87 10.98
C LEU A 80 11.55 4.51 9.59
N LYS A 81 12.51 5.39 9.33
CA LYS A 81 12.73 5.98 8.00
C LYS A 81 13.09 4.92 6.97
N ASP A 82 13.94 3.96 7.35
CA ASP A 82 14.33 2.85 6.47
C ASP A 82 13.12 1.97 6.13
N VAL A 83 12.30 1.64 7.12
CA VAL A 83 11.07 0.87 6.91
C VAL A 83 10.11 1.61 6.00
N TYR A 84 9.93 2.91 6.22
CA TYR A 84 9.10 3.76 5.36
C TYR A 84 9.55 3.69 3.90
N ALA A 85 10.85 3.84 3.66
CA ALA A 85 11.40 3.79 2.31
C ALA A 85 11.20 2.42 1.65
N LYS A 86 11.34 1.35 2.41
CA LYS A 86 11.11 -0.02 1.90
C LYS A 86 9.64 -0.25 1.54
N VAL A 87 8.72 0.21 2.38
CA VAL A 87 7.28 0.10 2.10
C VAL A 87 6.90 0.96 0.89
N GLU A 88 7.48 2.16 0.77
CA GLU A 88 7.24 3.04 -0.38
C GLU A 88 7.65 2.37 -1.69
N ARG A 89 8.81 1.69 -1.72
CA ARG A 89 9.22 0.93 -2.90
C ARG A 89 8.25 -0.21 -3.23
N ILE A 90 7.72 -0.86 -2.20
CA ILE A 90 6.71 -1.91 -2.39
C ILE A 90 5.46 -1.35 -3.05
N VAL A 91 4.99 -0.19 -2.59
CA VAL A 91 3.81 0.47 -3.17
C VAL A 91 4.05 0.80 -4.64
N GLU A 92 5.20 1.39 -4.95
CA GLU A 92 5.57 1.72 -6.33
C GLU A 92 5.66 0.47 -7.22
N ALA A 93 6.29 -0.59 -6.73
CA ALA A 93 6.44 -1.84 -7.47
C ALA A 93 5.08 -2.51 -7.69
N SER A 94 4.21 -2.51 -6.69
CA SER A 94 2.87 -3.10 -6.80
C SER A 94 2.01 -2.35 -7.81
N ALA A 95 2.07 -1.02 -7.80
CA ALA A 95 1.37 -0.20 -8.79
C ALA A 95 1.88 -0.50 -10.20
N MET A 96 3.20 -0.55 -10.37
CA MET A 96 3.81 -0.83 -11.67
C MET A 96 3.41 -2.21 -12.18
N ALA A 97 3.41 -3.22 -11.30
CA ALA A 97 3.06 -4.59 -11.69
C ALA A 97 1.64 -4.69 -12.24
N MET A 98 0.71 -3.90 -11.71
CA MET A 98 -0.70 -3.93 -12.11
C MET A 98 -1.06 -2.87 -13.15
N GLY A 99 -0.13 -2.00 -13.51
CA GLY A 99 -0.42 -0.87 -14.40
C GLY A 99 -1.24 0.22 -13.73
N ALA A 100 -1.30 0.22 -12.40
CA ALA A 100 -2.04 1.20 -11.61
C ALA A 100 -1.15 2.37 -11.20
N LYS A 101 -1.78 3.42 -10.68
CA LYS A 101 -1.07 4.48 -9.98
C LYS A 101 -1.16 4.24 -8.49
N GLY A 102 -0.05 4.43 -7.78
CA GLY A 102 0.00 4.27 -6.34
C GLY A 102 0.46 5.55 -5.66
N SER A 103 0.01 5.73 -4.43
CA SER A 103 0.41 6.84 -3.57
C SER A 103 0.58 6.34 -2.14
N MET A 104 1.61 6.80 -1.48
CA MET A 104 1.84 6.56 -0.06
C MET A 104 2.19 7.88 0.59
N LYS A 105 1.45 8.23 1.64
CA LYS A 105 1.63 9.49 2.34
C LYS A 105 1.52 9.28 3.83
N PRO A 106 2.38 9.91 4.65
CA PRO A 106 2.17 9.92 6.08
C PRO A 106 0.95 10.76 6.42
N TYR A 107 0.31 10.40 7.53
CA TYR A 107 -0.76 11.21 8.08
C TYR A 107 -0.19 12.52 8.58
N GLN A 108 -0.76 13.63 8.13
CA GLN A 108 -0.32 14.96 8.53
C GLN A 108 1.19 15.12 8.28
N ASN A 109 1.90 15.88 9.08
CA ASN A 109 3.32 16.13 8.94
C ASN A 109 4.18 15.15 9.76
N TRP A 110 3.75 13.89 9.84
CA TRP A 110 4.41 12.92 10.71
C TRP A 110 5.89 12.73 10.37
N VAL A 111 6.26 12.73 9.08
CA VAL A 111 7.64 12.54 8.66
C VAL A 111 8.54 13.64 9.21
N GLU A 112 8.06 14.88 9.28
CA GLU A 112 8.81 16.01 9.84
C GLU A 112 9.10 15.79 11.33
N ASN A 113 8.20 15.13 12.04
CA ASN A 113 8.35 14.86 13.46
C ASN A 113 9.33 13.72 13.76
N MET A 114 9.82 13.02 12.75
CA MET A 114 10.82 11.97 12.91
C MET A 114 12.25 12.51 12.96
N VAL A 115 12.45 13.77 12.67
CA VAL A 115 13.78 14.37 12.72
C VAL A 115 14.19 14.54 14.18
N PRO A 116 15.32 13.95 14.60
CA PRO A 116 15.76 14.02 16.00
C PRO A 116 16.07 15.44 16.43
#